data_da70ac31519c39aa5344b94d4374120d
#
_entry.id   da70ac31519c39aa5344b94d4374120d
#
_cell.length_a   1.000
_cell.length_b   1.000
_cell.length_c   1.000
_cell.angle_alpha   90.00
_cell.angle_beta   90.00
_cell.angle_gamma   90.00
#
_symmetry.space_group_name_H-M   'P 1'
#
loop_
_entity.id
_entity.type
_entity.pdbx_description
1 polymer ?
#
loop_
_entity_poly.entity_id
_entity_poly.type
_entity_poly.pdbx_seq_one_letter_code
_entity_poly.pdbx_strand_id
1 'polypeptide(L)'
;MPWYAVHTRSRHEDRSYTLLLQKSIHAFLPKMEVWSKRKDRRKKIMVPMFPGYLFVETANLDNYAKLEILKTFGVVQILGKARSSEPIPVPDEKIDAIQRITQSRIEVQQFQYPKVGEPARIMDGPFKGVEGVVVGTDYAKELFVISIELLQRSVAIKVEGFQIAKI
;
A
#
# COMPACT_ATOMS: atom_id res chain seq x y z
N MET A 1 -11.19 3.33 -14.64
CA MET A 1 -11.93 4.03 -13.55
C MET A 1 -10.94 4.55 -12.52
N PRO A 2 -11.08 5.80 -12.07
CA PRO A 2 -10.14 6.36 -11.10
C PRO A 2 -10.32 5.75 -9.72
N TRP A 3 -9.21 5.73 -8.99
CA TRP A 3 -9.15 5.31 -7.59
C TRP A 3 -8.99 6.52 -6.69
N TYR A 4 -9.62 6.47 -5.53
CA TYR A 4 -9.54 7.52 -4.51
C TYR A 4 -9.12 6.93 -3.19
N ALA A 5 -8.29 7.65 -2.44
CA ALA A 5 -7.89 7.24 -1.12
C ALA A 5 -8.92 7.69 -0.08
N VAL A 6 -9.31 6.79 0.80
CA VAL A 6 -10.28 7.05 1.86
C VAL A 6 -9.60 6.92 3.20
N HIS A 7 -9.66 7.98 3.99
CA HIS A 7 -9.15 7.97 5.35
C HIS A 7 -10.19 7.40 6.31
N THR A 8 -9.79 6.41 7.10
CA THR A 8 -10.63 5.78 8.11
C THR A 8 -10.08 6.04 9.50
N ARG A 9 -10.90 5.79 10.51
CA ARG A 9 -10.44 5.75 11.89
C ARG A 9 -9.48 4.57 12.06
N SER A 10 -8.54 4.72 12.99
CA SER A 10 -7.61 3.66 13.35
C SER A 10 -8.36 2.38 13.74
N ARG A 11 -7.90 1.26 13.24
CA ARG A 11 -8.47 -0.08 13.47
C ARG A 11 -9.89 -0.29 12.91
N HIS A 12 -10.37 0.63 12.08
CA HIS A 12 -11.68 0.52 11.42
C HIS A 12 -11.58 0.18 9.93
N GLU A 13 -10.38 -0.04 9.41
CA GLU A 13 -10.15 -0.28 7.99
C GLU A 13 -10.93 -1.48 7.47
N ASP A 14 -10.85 -2.62 8.15
CA ASP A 14 -11.55 -3.85 7.76
C ASP A 14 -13.07 -3.68 7.78
N ARG A 15 -13.58 -3.05 8.81
CA ARG A 15 -15.02 -2.83 8.95
C ARG A 15 -15.54 -1.88 7.88
N SER A 16 -14.85 -0.78 7.66
CA SER A 16 -15.21 0.18 6.61
C SER A 16 -15.16 -0.47 5.24
N TYR A 17 -14.13 -1.26 4.96
CA TYR A 17 -13.98 -2.02 3.72
C TYR A 17 -15.18 -2.95 3.48
N THR A 18 -15.55 -3.75 4.48
CA THR A 18 -16.67 -4.67 4.38
C THR A 18 -17.98 -3.94 4.13
N LEU A 19 -18.21 -2.83 4.83
CA LEU A 19 -19.44 -2.03 4.67
C LEU A 19 -19.50 -1.36 3.30
N LEU A 20 -18.37 -0.91 2.76
CA LEU A 20 -18.32 -0.35 1.41
C LEU A 20 -18.67 -1.41 0.36
N LEU A 21 -18.14 -2.62 0.50
CA LEU A 21 -18.49 -3.73 -0.40
C LEU A 21 -19.98 -4.08 -0.31
N GLN A 22 -20.57 -4.03 0.87
CA GLN A 22 -22.01 -4.28 1.05
C GLN A 22 -22.87 -3.23 0.36
N LYS A 23 -22.36 -2.03 0.18
CA LYS A 23 -23.01 -0.95 -0.58
C LYS A 23 -22.76 -1.04 -2.08
N SER A 24 -22.11 -2.12 -2.55
CA SER A 24 -21.69 -2.30 -3.95
C SER A 24 -20.68 -1.26 -4.41
N ILE A 25 -19.90 -0.72 -3.48
CA ILE A 25 -18.79 0.17 -3.79
C ILE A 25 -17.53 -0.67 -3.92
N HIS A 26 -16.85 -0.58 -5.07
CA HIS A 26 -15.61 -1.32 -5.30
C HIS A 26 -14.50 -0.71 -4.44
N ALA A 27 -14.05 -1.45 -3.47
CA ALA A 27 -13.04 -1.02 -2.51
C ALA A 27 -11.83 -1.96 -2.52
N PHE A 28 -10.68 -1.41 -2.14
CA PHE A 28 -9.43 -2.16 -2.03
C PHE A 28 -8.74 -1.78 -0.73
N LEU A 29 -8.52 -2.77 0.12
CA LEU A 29 -7.77 -2.61 1.37
C LEU A 29 -6.48 -3.40 1.25
N PRO A 30 -5.39 -2.77 0.83
CA PRO A 30 -4.11 -3.45 0.69
C PRO A 30 -3.57 -3.85 2.05
N LYS A 31 -3.21 -5.12 2.18
CA LYS A 31 -2.64 -5.68 3.41
C LYS A 31 -1.27 -6.27 3.15
N MET A 32 -0.45 -6.28 4.17
CA MET A 32 0.85 -6.94 4.13
C MET A 32 0.98 -7.92 5.27
N GLU A 33 1.77 -8.95 5.06
CA GLU A 33 2.03 -9.96 6.07
C GLU A 33 3.19 -9.51 6.96
N VAL A 34 2.96 -9.53 8.26
CA VAL A 34 3.98 -9.19 9.25
C VAL A 34 3.98 -10.22 10.37
N TRP A 35 5.11 -10.31 11.08
CA TRP A 35 5.17 -11.15 12.27
C TRP A 35 4.41 -10.49 13.42
N SER A 36 3.63 -11.28 14.16
CA SER A 36 2.97 -10.83 15.38
C SER A 36 4.01 -10.38 16.41
N LYS A 37 3.72 -9.30 17.13
CA LYS A 37 4.58 -8.77 18.20
C LYS A 37 4.56 -9.63 19.47
N ARG A 38 3.69 -10.64 19.55
CA ARG A 38 3.62 -11.54 20.71
C ARG A 38 4.79 -12.48 20.71
N LYS A 39 5.60 -12.43 21.76
CA LYS A 39 6.80 -13.28 21.91
C LYS A 39 6.49 -14.77 22.11
N ASP A 40 5.30 -15.10 22.63
CA ASP A 40 4.86 -16.46 22.93
C ASP A 40 4.28 -17.21 21.73
N ARG A 41 3.84 -16.49 20.69
CA ARG A 41 3.31 -17.08 19.45
C ARG A 41 3.72 -16.25 18.25
N ARG A 42 4.80 -16.65 17.61
CA ARG A 42 5.18 -16.04 16.33
C ARG A 42 4.21 -16.52 15.25
N LYS A 43 3.23 -15.69 14.93
CA LYS A 43 2.32 -15.91 13.81
C LYS A 43 2.52 -14.79 12.80
N LYS A 44 2.45 -15.15 11.53
CA LYS A 44 2.31 -14.15 10.48
C LYS A 44 0.87 -13.66 10.49
N ILE A 45 0.69 -12.36 10.54
CA ILE A 45 -0.63 -11.72 10.52
C ILE A 45 -0.70 -10.73 9.37
N MET A 46 -1.91 -10.53 8.84
CA MET A 46 -2.17 -9.55 7.80
C MET A 46 -2.59 -8.24 8.43
N VAL A 47 -1.90 -7.17 8.09
CA VAL A 47 -2.19 -5.83 8.59
C VAL A 47 -2.36 -4.86 7.42
N PRO A 48 -3.13 -3.77 7.59
CA PRO A 48 -3.22 -2.77 6.54
C PRO A 48 -1.85 -2.22 6.16
N MET A 49 -1.58 -2.15 4.88
CA MET A 49 -0.33 -1.58 4.36
C MET A 49 -0.25 -0.08 4.66
N PHE A 50 -1.38 0.60 4.63
CA PHE A 50 -1.51 2.01 4.99
C PHE A 50 -2.51 2.13 6.15
N PRO A 51 -2.05 2.09 7.42
CA PRO A 51 -2.98 2.19 8.55
C PRO A 51 -3.82 3.47 8.47
N GLY A 52 -5.13 3.31 8.57
CA GLY A 52 -6.07 4.41 8.45
C GLY A 52 -6.48 4.75 7.02
N TYR A 53 -6.11 3.94 6.03
CA TYR A 53 -6.44 4.20 4.63
C TYR A 53 -6.92 2.95 3.89
N LEU A 54 -7.87 3.17 2.98
CA LEU A 54 -8.26 2.20 1.97
C LEU A 54 -8.53 2.95 0.66
N PHE A 55 -8.81 2.23 -0.39
CA PHE A 55 -9.04 2.83 -1.71
C PHE A 55 -10.40 2.44 -2.25
N VAL A 56 -11.05 3.34 -2.96
CA VAL A 56 -12.29 3.06 -3.67
C VAL A 56 -12.12 3.40 -5.14
N GLU A 57 -12.70 2.57 -6.00
CA GLU A 57 -12.71 2.80 -7.44
C GLU A 57 -14.12 3.17 -7.88
N THR A 58 -14.25 4.27 -8.61
CA THR A 58 -15.53 4.68 -9.15
C THR A 58 -15.34 5.49 -10.43
N ALA A 59 -16.19 5.25 -11.41
CA ALA A 59 -16.16 6.00 -12.66
C ALA A 59 -16.63 7.44 -12.48
N ASN A 60 -17.52 7.68 -11.52
CA ASN A 60 -18.10 9.00 -11.27
C ASN A 60 -18.28 9.22 -9.77
N LEU A 61 -17.45 10.07 -9.21
CA LEU A 61 -17.54 10.44 -7.79
C LEU A 61 -18.43 11.67 -7.65
N ASP A 62 -19.72 11.49 -7.91
CA ASP A 62 -20.72 12.54 -7.74
C ASP A 62 -21.08 12.75 -6.25
N ASN A 63 -21.97 13.68 -5.98
CA ASN A 63 -22.37 13.99 -4.61
C ASN A 63 -23.01 12.81 -3.90
N TYR A 64 -23.76 11.98 -4.62
CA TYR A 64 -24.39 10.78 -4.05
C TYR A 64 -23.32 9.76 -3.65
N ALA A 65 -22.39 9.47 -4.56
CA ALA A 65 -21.31 8.51 -4.29
C ALA A 65 -20.43 8.97 -3.14
N LYS A 66 -20.05 10.24 -3.10
CA LYS A 66 -19.30 10.83 -1.98
C LYS A 66 -20.04 10.64 -0.65
N LEU A 67 -21.34 10.93 -0.64
CA LEU A 67 -22.14 10.84 0.57
C LEU A 67 -22.23 9.39 1.07
N GLU A 68 -22.43 8.42 0.17
CA GLU A 68 -22.47 7.01 0.51
C GLU A 68 -21.15 6.52 1.12
N ILE A 69 -20.02 6.99 0.60
CA ILE A 69 -18.71 6.67 1.14
C ILE A 69 -18.55 7.31 2.53
N LEU A 70 -18.86 8.61 2.65
CA LEU A 70 -18.68 9.36 3.89
C LEU A 70 -19.61 8.91 5.01
N LYS A 71 -20.79 8.36 4.68
CA LYS A 71 -21.73 7.80 5.68
C LYS A 71 -21.29 6.44 6.19
N THR A 72 -20.33 5.80 5.55
CA THR A 72 -19.88 4.47 5.96
C THR A 72 -19.16 4.56 7.31
N PHE A 73 -19.53 3.68 8.23
CA PHE A 73 -18.95 3.65 9.56
C PHE A 73 -17.43 3.50 9.50
N GLY A 74 -16.73 4.32 10.25
CA GLY A 74 -15.27 4.35 10.29
C GLY A 74 -14.62 5.27 9.28
N VAL A 75 -15.34 5.71 8.24
CA VAL A 75 -14.80 6.64 7.24
C VAL A 75 -14.77 8.05 7.81
N VAL A 76 -13.62 8.70 7.67
CA VAL A 76 -13.41 10.10 8.11
C VAL A 76 -13.54 11.05 6.94
N GLN A 77 -12.81 10.79 5.85
CA GLN A 77 -12.82 11.64 4.67
C GLN A 77 -12.26 10.93 3.44
N ILE A 78 -12.54 11.49 2.28
CA ILE A 78 -11.89 11.12 1.02
C ILE A 78 -10.75 12.12 0.81
N LEU A 79 -9.54 11.63 0.50
CA LEU A 79 -8.39 12.51 0.31
C LEU A 79 -8.57 13.42 -0.90
N GLY A 80 -8.26 14.68 -0.73
CA GLY A 80 -8.39 15.69 -1.77
C GLY A 80 -7.32 16.75 -1.68
N LYS A 81 -7.51 17.84 -2.40
CA LYS A 81 -6.60 18.99 -2.38
C LYS A 81 -6.58 19.64 -1.00
N ALA A 82 -5.40 20.07 -0.57
CA ALA A 82 -5.27 20.88 0.63
C ALA A 82 -6.18 22.11 0.54
N ARG A 83 -6.93 22.40 1.60
CA ARG A 83 -7.87 23.52 1.70
C ARG A 83 -9.11 23.41 0.80
N SER A 84 -9.34 22.25 0.17
CA SER A 84 -10.50 22.01 -0.66
C SER A 84 -11.09 20.64 -0.30
N SER A 85 -12.40 20.50 -0.40
CA SER A 85 -13.08 19.22 -0.24
C SER A 85 -13.12 18.41 -1.55
N GLU A 86 -12.48 18.90 -2.61
CA GLU A 86 -12.46 18.23 -3.90
C GLU A 86 -11.55 17.01 -3.88
N PRO A 87 -12.07 15.77 -4.09
CA PRO A 87 -11.27 14.57 -4.11
C PRO A 87 -10.26 14.58 -5.25
N ILE A 88 -9.06 14.05 -4.99
CA ILE A 88 -8.02 13.87 -6.00
C ILE A 88 -7.84 12.37 -6.26
N PRO A 89 -7.92 11.93 -7.53
CA PRO A 89 -7.63 10.54 -7.88
C PRO A 89 -6.19 10.16 -7.53
N VAL A 90 -6.00 8.93 -7.08
CA VAL A 90 -4.65 8.36 -6.91
C VAL A 90 -4.13 7.98 -8.29
N PRO A 91 -2.89 8.34 -8.65
CA PRO A 91 -2.32 7.94 -9.95
C PRO A 91 -2.37 6.42 -10.14
N ASP A 92 -2.73 5.98 -11.35
CA ASP A 92 -2.89 4.56 -11.68
C ASP A 92 -1.61 3.77 -11.44
N GLU A 93 -0.44 4.36 -11.67
CA GLU A 93 0.84 3.71 -11.44
C GLU A 93 1.03 3.34 -9.97
N LYS A 94 0.54 4.17 -9.06
CA LYS A 94 0.66 3.91 -7.62
C LYS A 94 -0.28 2.78 -7.18
N ILE A 95 -1.49 2.75 -7.69
CA ILE A 95 -2.43 1.66 -7.42
C ILE A 95 -1.91 0.35 -8.00
N ASP A 96 -1.39 0.37 -9.21
CA ASP A 96 -0.80 -0.80 -9.85
C ASP A 96 0.38 -1.34 -9.03
N ALA A 97 1.26 -0.45 -8.54
CA ALA A 97 2.37 -0.84 -7.68
C ALA A 97 1.88 -1.50 -6.38
N ILE A 98 0.85 -0.93 -5.75
CA ILE A 98 0.28 -1.49 -4.51
C ILE A 98 -0.32 -2.87 -4.78
N GLN A 99 -1.05 -3.04 -5.88
CA GLN A 99 -1.65 -4.32 -6.26
C GLN A 99 -0.58 -5.38 -6.51
N ARG A 100 0.50 -5.03 -7.18
CA ARG A 100 1.63 -5.94 -7.40
C ARG A 100 2.27 -6.39 -6.09
N ILE A 101 2.46 -5.47 -5.15
CA ILE A 101 3.01 -5.75 -3.84
C ILE A 101 2.10 -6.71 -3.07
N THR A 102 0.80 -6.48 -3.07
CA THR A 102 -0.15 -7.30 -2.31
C THR A 102 -0.38 -8.67 -2.92
N GLN A 103 -0.23 -8.82 -4.24
CA GLN A 103 -0.39 -10.09 -4.92
C GLN A 103 0.83 -10.98 -4.82
N SER A 104 1.97 -10.43 -4.43
CA SER A 104 3.21 -11.18 -4.37
C SER A 104 3.38 -11.87 -3.03
N ARG A 105 3.74 -13.17 -3.10
CA ARG A 105 4.12 -13.98 -1.94
C ARG A 105 5.50 -14.62 -2.13
N ILE A 106 6.30 -14.09 -3.07
CA ILE A 106 7.55 -14.71 -3.47
C ILE A 106 8.73 -13.96 -2.86
N GLU A 107 9.58 -14.67 -2.15
CA GLU A 107 10.87 -14.19 -1.69
C GLU A 107 11.89 -14.39 -2.81
N VAL A 108 12.71 -13.37 -3.07
CA VAL A 108 13.59 -13.37 -4.25
C VAL A 108 15.00 -12.86 -3.95
N GLN A 109 16.00 -13.39 -4.65
CA GLN A 109 17.44 -13.21 -4.40
C GLN A 109 18.19 -12.32 -5.40
N GLN A 110 19.43 -11.80 -5.13
CA GLN A 110 20.12 -10.79 -5.78
C GLN A 110 21.56 -10.52 -6.05
N PHE A 111 21.94 -9.59 -6.94
CA PHE A 111 23.28 -9.18 -7.27
C PHE A 111 23.45 -7.66 -7.37
N GLN A 112 24.52 -7.09 -6.87
CA GLN A 112 24.82 -5.66 -6.75
C GLN A 112 23.82 -4.87 -5.93
N TYR A 113 24.28 -4.52 -4.77
CA TYR A 113 23.44 -4.03 -3.71
C TYR A 113 23.51 -2.51 -3.57
N PRO A 114 22.38 -1.80 -3.74
CA PRO A 114 22.34 -0.40 -3.37
C PRO A 114 22.53 -0.24 -1.86
N LYS A 115 23.11 0.87 -1.46
CA LYS A 115 23.28 1.23 -0.06
C LYS A 115 22.02 1.88 0.48
N VAL A 116 21.89 1.88 1.81
CA VAL A 116 20.82 2.61 2.49
C VAL A 116 20.83 4.08 2.05
N GLY A 117 19.67 4.60 1.68
CA GLY A 117 19.50 5.97 1.18
C GLY A 117 19.57 6.10 -0.34
N GLU A 118 20.00 5.06 -1.04
CA GLU A 118 20.08 5.09 -2.51
C GLU A 118 18.77 4.66 -3.15
N PRO A 119 18.40 5.24 -4.29
CA PRO A 119 17.24 4.77 -5.05
C PRO A 119 17.52 3.42 -5.69
N ALA A 120 16.49 2.59 -5.77
CA ALA A 120 16.57 1.27 -6.35
C ALA A 120 15.32 0.93 -7.15
N ARG A 121 15.48 0.09 -8.17
CA ARG A 121 14.39 -0.42 -8.98
C ARG A 121 14.35 -1.94 -8.85
N ILE A 122 13.15 -2.48 -8.68
CA ILE A 122 12.96 -3.93 -8.65
C ILE A 122 12.96 -4.43 -10.09
N MET A 123 13.89 -5.33 -10.39
CA MET A 123 14.16 -5.77 -11.76
C MET A 123 13.53 -7.09 -12.14
N ASP A 124 13.09 -7.86 -11.16
CA ASP A 124 12.55 -9.19 -11.41
C ASP A 124 11.49 -9.56 -10.39
N GLY A 125 10.62 -10.49 -10.75
CA GLY A 125 9.54 -10.96 -9.90
C GLY A 125 8.29 -10.11 -9.99
N PRO A 126 7.36 -10.31 -9.04
CA PRO A 126 6.05 -9.65 -9.06
C PRO A 126 6.09 -8.13 -8.92
N PHE A 127 7.18 -7.58 -8.40
CA PHE A 127 7.33 -6.14 -8.19
C PHE A 127 8.11 -5.44 -9.30
N LYS A 128 8.41 -6.15 -10.38
CA LYS A 128 9.23 -5.61 -11.46
C LYS A 128 8.76 -4.23 -11.92
N GLY A 129 9.69 -3.27 -11.98
CA GLY A 129 9.43 -1.91 -12.37
C GLY A 129 9.09 -0.95 -11.25
N VAL A 130 8.90 -1.44 -10.02
CA VAL A 130 8.64 -0.58 -8.87
C VAL A 130 9.96 0.05 -8.41
N GLU A 131 9.94 1.34 -8.15
CA GLU A 131 11.10 2.10 -7.68
C GLU A 131 10.87 2.58 -6.25
N GLY A 132 11.95 2.65 -5.48
CA GLY A 132 11.91 3.13 -4.11
C GLY A 132 13.30 3.45 -3.60
N VAL A 133 13.39 3.76 -2.32
CA VAL A 133 14.66 4.06 -1.65
C VAL A 133 14.98 2.95 -0.66
N VAL A 134 16.23 2.49 -0.66
CA VAL A 134 16.67 1.46 0.28
C VAL A 134 16.76 2.07 1.67
N VAL A 135 16.02 1.51 2.62
CA VAL A 135 15.97 1.99 4.02
C VAL A 135 16.58 1.01 5.01
N GLY A 136 16.88 -0.21 4.58
CA GLY A 136 17.51 -1.21 5.41
C GLY A 136 18.19 -2.28 4.57
N THR A 137 19.27 -2.85 5.09
CA THR A 137 20.00 -3.92 4.43
C THR A 137 20.45 -4.95 5.45
N ASP A 138 20.44 -6.21 5.04
CA ASP A 138 21.11 -7.29 5.73
C ASP A 138 21.94 -8.04 4.69
N TYR A 139 23.19 -7.64 4.52
CA TYR A 139 24.05 -8.19 3.48
C TYR A 139 24.33 -9.68 3.68
N ALA A 140 24.36 -10.14 4.93
CA ALA A 140 24.62 -11.56 5.23
C ALA A 140 23.47 -12.45 4.74
N LYS A 141 22.24 -11.95 4.77
CA LYS A 141 21.05 -12.67 4.29
C LYS A 141 20.61 -12.21 2.91
N GLU A 142 21.34 -11.30 2.29
CA GLU A 142 21.02 -10.72 0.98
C GLU A 142 19.59 -10.12 0.93
N LEU A 143 19.18 -9.50 2.02
CA LEU A 143 17.86 -8.89 2.15
C LEU A 143 17.94 -7.36 2.12
N PHE A 144 16.98 -6.74 1.44
CA PHE A 144 16.85 -5.30 1.33
C PHE A 144 15.45 -4.86 1.70
N VAL A 145 15.36 -3.71 2.32
CA VAL A 145 14.08 -3.08 2.61
C VAL A 145 13.99 -1.83 1.75
N ILE A 146 13.02 -1.80 0.85
CA ILE A 146 12.78 -0.67 -0.04
C ILE A 146 11.55 0.09 0.45
N SER A 147 11.70 1.39 0.64
CA SER A 147 10.59 2.27 0.95
C SER A 147 10.03 2.84 -0.34
N ILE A 148 8.74 2.61 -0.56
CA ILE A 148 8.00 3.18 -1.68
C ILE A 148 7.11 4.27 -1.14
N GLU A 149 7.29 5.50 -1.64
CA GLU A 149 6.48 6.62 -1.21
C GLU A 149 5.15 6.61 -1.96
N LEU A 150 4.07 6.50 -1.20
CA LEU A 150 2.72 6.44 -1.71
C LEU A 150 1.84 7.38 -0.89
N LEU A 151 1.16 8.32 -1.56
CA LEU A 151 0.34 9.33 -0.90
C LEU A 151 1.19 10.15 0.09
N GLN A 152 0.77 10.23 1.35
CA GLN A 152 1.52 10.91 2.42
C GLN A 152 2.30 9.92 3.29
N ARG A 153 2.50 8.69 2.80
CA ARG A 153 3.15 7.62 3.55
C ARG A 153 4.10 6.83 2.67
N SER A 154 5.03 6.17 3.33
CA SER A 154 5.93 5.23 2.68
C SER A 154 5.62 3.81 3.16
N VAL A 155 5.76 2.85 2.28
CA VAL A 155 5.64 1.43 2.58
C VAL A 155 6.99 0.76 2.40
N ALA A 156 7.42 -0.03 3.38
CA ALA A 156 8.66 -0.76 3.32
C ALA A 156 8.41 -2.19 2.85
N ILE A 157 9.17 -2.63 1.85
CA ILE A 157 9.07 -3.97 1.28
C ILE A 157 10.41 -4.66 1.46
N LYS A 158 10.40 -5.89 1.96
CA LYS A 158 11.58 -6.74 1.97
C LYS A 158 11.71 -7.40 0.62
N VAL A 159 12.85 -7.18 -0.02
CA VAL A 159 13.21 -7.85 -1.28
C VAL A 159 14.53 -8.55 -1.10
N GLU A 160 14.65 -9.68 -1.75
CA GLU A 160 15.92 -10.35 -1.83
C GLU A 160 16.78 -9.71 -2.91
N GLY A 161 18.03 -9.84 -2.70
CA GLY A 161 19.00 -9.05 -3.39
C GLY A 161 19.10 -9.18 -4.90
N PHE A 162 18.75 -10.29 -5.64
CA PHE A 162 18.87 -10.31 -7.11
C PHE A 162 17.74 -9.54 -7.82
N GLN A 163 16.70 -9.19 -7.11
CA GLN A 163 15.54 -8.50 -7.67
C GLN A 163 15.71 -7.00 -7.78
N ILE A 164 16.78 -6.47 -7.21
CA ILE A 164 16.92 -5.03 -7.06
C ILE A 164 18.12 -4.53 -7.87
N ALA A 165 17.97 -3.39 -8.50
CA ALA A 165 19.03 -2.72 -9.20
C ALA A 165 19.15 -1.28 -8.73
N LYS A 166 20.38 -0.81 -8.65
CA LYS A 166 20.69 0.58 -8.38
C LYS A 166 20.28 1.41 -9.59
N ILE A 167 19.59 2.48 -9.35
CA ILE A 167 19.23 3.44 -10.40
C ILE A 167 20.37 4.38 -10.64
#